data_c8d1c86d02f609a1bbbe24b17c7b553b
#
_entry.id   c8d1c86d02f609a1bbbe24b17c7b553b
#
_cell.length_a   1.000
_cell.length_b   1.000
_cell.length_c   1.000
_cell.angle_alpha   90.00
_cell.angle_beta   90.00
_cell.angle_gamma   90.00
#
_symmetry.space_group_name_H-M   'P 1'
#
loop_
_entity.id
_entity.type
_entity.pdbx_description
1 polymer ?
#
loop_
_entity_poly.entity_id
_entity_poly.type
_entity_poly.pdbx_seq_one_letter_code
_entity_poly.pdbx_strand_id
1 'polypeptide(L)'
;GRLTRRDTASWQDKSWIAGIDLGEVSKAYDWNELVSKGVINDTPGSIPITIVLTPDQKGLFAFRRHTVEQQLTFRNDTLTDGTADYALTGGAMDTSSSSLYILPVYQEYWHSWRTFHPHTLR
;
A
#
# COMPACT_ATOMS: atom_id res chain seq x y z
N GLY A 1 -30.46 0.72 2.63
CA GLY A 1 -29.11 0.47 3.07
C GLY A 1 -28.19 -0.04 2.00
N ARG A 2 -28.64 -0.09 0.79
CA ARG A 2 -27.83 -0.60 -0.30
C ARG A 2 -26.87 0.45 -0.84
N LEU A 3 -27.15 1.72 -0.62
CA LEU A 3 -26.32 2.84 -1.09
C LEU A 3 -24.94 2.86 -0.44
N THR A 4 -24.83 2.32 0.78
CA THR A 4 -23.55 2.30 1.51
C THR A 4 -22.80 0.99 1.36
N ARG A 5 -23.40 0.02 0.67
CA ARG A 5 -22.79 -1.30 0.51
C ARG A 5 -21.68 -1.23 -0.54
N ARG A 6 -20.50 -1.74 -0.17
CA ARG A 6 -19.39 -1.81 -1.12
C ARG A 6 -19.62 -2.90 -2.15
N ASP A 7 -19.05 -2.71 -3.33
CA ASP A 7 -18.97 -3.74 -4.35
C ASP A 7 -17.84 -4.72 -4.01
N THR A 8 -18.13 -6.00 -4.14
CA THR A 8 -17.10 -7.04 -3.91
C THR A 8 -16.24 -7.29 -5.15
N ALA A 9 -16.71 -6.89 -6.33
CA ALA A 9 -15.90 -6.91 -7.54
C ALA A 9 -14.93 -5.74 -7.55
N SER A 10 -13.78 -5.93 -8.21
CA SER A 10 -12.78 -4.87 -8.32
C SER A 10 -13.18 -3.79 -9.32
N TRP A 11 -12.77 -2.56 -9.06
CA TRP A 11 -12.87 -1.41 -9.97
C TRP A 11 -14.29 -0.98 -10.34
N GLN A 12 -15.25 -1.29 -9.49
CA GLN A 12 -16.58 -0.71 -9.56
C GLN A 12 -16.61 0.58 -8.71
N ASP A 13 -17.64 1.39 -8.87
CA ASP A 13 -17.71 2.69 -8.15
C ASP A 13 -17.52 2.55 -6.65
N LYS A 14 -18.11 1.53 -6.04
CA LYS A 14 -18.01 1.28 -4.61
C LYS A 14 -17.07 0.14 -4.24
N SER A 15 -16.15 -0.21 -5.13
CA SER A 15 -15.07 -1.13 -4.79
C SER A 15 -14.04 -0.42 -3.92
N TRP A 16 -13.56 -1.13 -2.90
CA TRP A 16 -12.45 -0.62 -2.11
C TRP A 16 -11.15 -0.62 -2.89
N ILE A 17 -10.37 0.43 -2.68
CA ILE A 17 -8.99 0.53 -3.14
C ILE A 17 -8.12 1.05 -2.00
N ALA A 18 -6.82 0.84 -2.13
CA ALA A 18 -5.82 1.55 -1.34
C ALA A 18 -5.19 2.60 -2.24
N GLY A 19 -5.27 3.86 -1.86
CA GLY A 19 -4.77 4.97 -2.67
C GLY A 19 -3.52 5.59 -2.08
N ILE A 20 -2.54 5.86 -2.94
CA ILE A 20 -1.30 6.55 -2.58
C ILE A 20 -1.14 7.75 -3.50
N ASP A 21 -0.91 8.91 -2.90
CA ASP A 21 -0.60 10.14 -3.60
C ASP A 21 0.86 10.50 -3.31
N LEU A 22 1.69 10.47 -4.36
CA LEU A 22 3.12 10.75 -4.25
C LEU A 22 3.45 12.17 -4.76
N GLY A 23 2.44 12.99 -4.95
CA GLY A 23 2.57 14.35 -5.50
C GLY A 23 2.40 14.35 -7.01
N GLU A 24 3.44 14.06 -7.75
CA GLU A 24 3.39 14.04 -9.22
C GLU A 24 2.66 12.82 -9.77
N VAL A 25 2.61 11.75 -9.00
CA VAL A 25 1.98 10.49 -9.37
C VAL A 25 1.05 10.05 -8.25
N SER A 26 -0.13 9.56 -8.59
CA SER A 26 -1.02 8.89 -7.67
C SER A 26 -1.42 7.55 -8.24
N LYS A 27 -1.65 6.57 -7.38
CA LYS A 27 -2.04 5.23 -7.83
C LYS A 27 -3.04 4.60 -6.86
N ALA A 28 -4.01 3.92 -7.42
CA ALA A 28 -4.96 3.10 -6.69
C ALA A 28 -4.60 1.63 -6.86
N TYR A 29 -4.69 0.89 -5.75
CA TYR A 29 -4.42 -0.55 -5.71
C TYR A 29 -5.70 -1.28 -5.36
N ASP A 30 -5.98 -2.33 -6.10
CA ASP A 30 -7.15 -3.15 -5.88
C ASP A 30 -7.13 -3.78 -4.49
N TRP A 31 -8.17 -3.52 -3.71
CA TRP A 31 -8.27 -4.06 -2.35
C TRP A 31 -8.31 -5.59 -2.33
N ASN A 32 -8.99 -6.20 -3.30
CA ASN A 32 -9.06 -7.66 -3.39
C ASN A 32 -7.67 -8.28 -3.63
N GLU A 33 -6.87 -7.63 -4.47
CA GLU A 33 -5.49 -8.07 -4.70
C GLU A 33 -4.65 -7.92 -3.43
N LEU A 34 -4.81 -6.80 -2.74
CA LEU A 34 -4.08 -6.54 -1.50
C LEU A 34 -4.45 -7.54 -0.41
N VAL A 35 -5.73 -7.87 -0.27
CA VAL A 35 -6.19 -8.92 0.65
C VAL A 35 -5.54 -10.26 0.31
N SER A 36 -5.49 -10.60 -0.96
CA SER A 36 -4.91 -11.86 -1.43
C SER A 36 -3.41 -11.95 -1.18
N LYS A 37 -2.69 -10.87 -1.46
CA LYS A 37 -1.22 -10.85 -1.40
C LYS A 37 -0.67 -10.43 -0.04
N GLY A 38 -1.38 -9.57 0.67
CA GLY A 38 -0.92 -8.99 1.93
C GLY A 38 0.15 -7.91 1.77
N VAL A 39 1.02 -8.05 0.80
CA VAL A 39 2.10 -7.10 0.50
C VAL A 39 2.16 -6.89 -1.02
N ILE A 40 2.28 -5.63 -1.41
CA ILE A 40 2.51 -5.26 -2.81
C ILE A 40 3.75 -4.35 -2.86
N ASN A 41 4.74 -4.77 -3.64
CA ASN A 41 5.88 -3.93 -3.98
C ASN A 41 5.68 -3.40 -5.40
N ASP A 42 5.80 -2.09 -5.57
CA ASP A 42 5.56 -1.45 -6.86
C ASP A 42 6.46 -0.22 -7.01
N THR A 43 6.56 0.30 -8.21
CA THR A 43 7.38 1.48 -8.52
C THR A 43 6.61 2.48 -9.37
N PRO A 44 5.46 3.01 -8.89
CA PRO A 44 4.71 3.98 -9.65
C PRO A 44 5.54 5.24 -9.86
N GLY A 45 5.65 5.70 -11.12
CA GLY A 45 6.46 6.86 -11.45
C GLY A 45 7.93 6.71 -11.05
N SER A 46 8.45 5.47 -11.03
CA SER A 46 9.82 5.13 -10.61
C SER A 46 10.08 5.31 -9.12
N ILE A 47 9.06 5.52 -8.30
CA ILE A 47 9.19 5.65 -6.85
C ILE A 47 8.94 4.28 -6.22
N PRO A 48 9.94 3.69 -5.54
CA PRO A 48 9.75 2.35 -4.95
C PRO A 48 8.87 2.42 -3.71
N ILE A 49 7.72 1.78 -3.75
CA ILE A 49 6.81 1.73 -2.62
C ILE A 49 6.43 0.30 -2.27
N THR A 50 6.01 0.10 -1.03
CA THR A 50 5.44 -1.16 -0.55
C THR A 50 4.18 -0.84 0.23
N ILE A 51 3.11 -1.57 -0.06
CA ILE A 51 1.86 -1.50 0.69
C ILE A 51 1.68 -2.79 1.45
N VAL A 52 1.28 -2.69 2.70
CA VAL A 52 1.03 -3.83 3.58
C VAL A 52 -0.39 -3.74 4.11
N LEU A 53 -1.12 -4.84 3.98
CA LEU A 53 -2.40 -5.04 4.65
C LEU A 53 -2.23 -6.24 5.59
N THR A 54 -2.48 -6.01 6.87
CA THR A 54 -2.36 -7.08 7.86
C THR A 54 -3.41 -8.16 7.62
N PRO A 55 -3.16 -9.41 8.06
CA PRO A 55 -4.10 -10.53 7.81
C PRO A 55 -5.51 -10.28 8.33
N ASP A 56 -5.67 -9.52 9.41
CA ASP A 56 -6.99 -9.16 9.95
C ASP A 56 -7.64 -7.99 9.20
N GLN A 57 -6.96 -7.43 8.19
CA GLN A 57 -7.39 -6.28 7.38
C GLN A 57 -7.62 -5.00 8.18
N LYS A 58 -7.10 -4.92 9.39
CA LYS A 58 -7.25 -3.73 10.24
C LYS A 58 -6.07 -2.77 10.14
N GLY A 59 -4.92 -3.26 9.69
CA GLY A 59 -3.73 -2.45 9.53
C GLY A 59 -3.39 -2.28 8.05
N LEU A 60 -3.36 -1.04 7.58
CA LEU A 60 -2.98 -0.66 6.24
C LEU A 60 -1.81 0.31 6.32
N PHE A 61 -0.69 -0.05 5.71
CA PHE A 61 0.54 0.72 5.80
C PHE A 61 1.18 0.86 4.43
N ALA A 62 1.89 1.96 4.22
CA ALA A 62 2.69 2.13 3.03
C ALA A 62 4.05 2.72 3.40
N PHE A 63 5.06 2.32 2.64
CA PHE A 63 6.44 2.73 2.88
C PHE A 63 7.13 3.02 1.56
N ARG A 64 8.07 3.95 1.58
CA ARG A 64 9.02 4.11 0.50
C ARG A 64 10.24 3.24 0.79
N ARG A 65 10.56 2.35 -0.16
CA ARG A 65 11.76 1.52 -0.07
C ARG A 65 13.01 2.35 -0.36
N HIS A 66 14.13 1.84 0.03
CA HIS A 66 15.42 2.52 -0.19
C HIS A 66 15.84 2.49 -1.65
N THR A 67 15.56 1.39 -2.35
CA THR A 67 15.90 1.22 -3.77
C THR A 67 14.76 0.48 -4.48
N VAL A 68 14.76 0.56 -5.81
CA VAL A 68 13.76 -0.18 -6.62
C VAL A 68 13.99 -1.69 -6.54
N GLU A 69 15.20 -2.13 -6.27
CA GLU A 69 15.54 -3.56 -6.16
C GLU A 69 15.14 -4.15 -4.82
N GLN A 70 15.02 -3.34 -3.77
CA GLN A 70 14.61 -3.83 -2.47
C GLN A 70 13.17 -4.32 -2.54
N GLN A 71 12.95 -5.60 -2.22
CA GLN A 71 11.62 -6.20 -2.18
C GLN A 71 11.32 -6.59 -0.75
N LEU A 72 10.18 -6.20 -0.24
CA LEU A 72 9.78 -6.47 1.14
C LEU A 72 8.72 -7.55 1.17
N THR A 73 8.82 -8.42 2.15
CA THR A 73 7.79 -9.38 2.53
C THR A 73 7.37 -9.09 3.96
N PHE A 74 6.18 -9.52 4.34
CA PHE A 74 5.63 -9.29 5.67
C PHE A 74 5.30 -10.62 6.33
N ARG A 75 5.83 -10.83 7.52
CA ARG A 75 5.60 -12.05 8.28
C ARG A 75 5.79 -11.77 9.76
N ASN A 76 4.85 -12.23 10.58
CA ASN A 76 4.93 -12.08 12.04
C ASN A 76 5.18 -10.63 12.45
N ASP A 77 4.39 -9.71 11.89
CA ASP A 77 4.48 -8.26 12.16
C ASP A 77 5.83 -7.63 11.81
N THR A 78 6.61 -8.30 10.98
CA THR A 78 7.93 -7.84 10.56
C THR A 78 7.99 -7.75 9.05
N LEU A 79 8.49 -6.62 8.55
CA LEU A 79 8.86 -6.45 7.16
C LEU A 79 10.32 -6.85 7.00
N THR A 80 10.65 -7.57 5.93
CA THR A 80 12.03 -7.96 5.66
C THR A 80 12.35 -7.96 4.18
N ASP A 81 13.59 -7.62 3.83
CA ASP A 81 14.13 -7.82 2.49
C ASP A 81 15.08 -9.02 2.42
N GLY A 82 15.16 -9.80 3.50
CA GLY A 82 16.07 -10.93 3.63
C GLY A 82 17.39 -10.57 4.29
N THR A 83 17.72 -9.29 4.36
CA THR A 83 18.93 -8.77 5.01
C THR A 83 18.57 -7.85 6.17
N ALA A 84 17.71 -6.89 5.92
CA ALA A 84 17.24 -5.94 6.93
C ALA A 84 15.78 -6.22 7.29
N ASP A 85 15.47 -6.05 8.56
CA ASP A 85 14.13 -6.19 9.11
C ASP A 85 13.62 -4.84 9.60
N TYR A 86 12.31 -4.63 9.45
CA TYR A 86 11.66 -3.38 9.84
C TYR A 86 10.34 -3.66 10.57
N ALA A 87 10.06 -2.82 11.56
CA ALA A 87 8.75 -2.81 12.18
C ALA A 87 7.70 -2.15 11.28
N LEU A 88 6.42 -2.32 11.58
CA LEU A 88 5.34 -1.64 10.86
C LEU A 88 5.34 -0.11 11.06
N THR A 89 6.15 0.40 11.96
CA THR A 89 6.41 1.83 12.08
C THR A 89 7.43 2.33 11.06
N GLY A 90 8.01 1.43 10.26
CA GLY A 90 9.11 1.73 9.35
C GLY A 90 10.47 1.66 10.02
N GLY A 91 10.52 1.54 11.34
CA GLY A 91 11.77 1.52 12.08
C GLY A 91 12.62 0.29 11.78
N ALA A 92 13.90 0.50 11.44
CA ALA A 92 14.84 -0.59 11.25
C ALA A 92 15.11 -1.28 12.59
N MET A 93 15.08 -2.61 12.58
CA MET A 93 15.36 -3.41 13.78
C MET A 93 16.84 -3.52 14.06
N ASP A 94 17.67 -3.26 13.06
CA ASP A 94 19.11 -3.24 13.16
C ASP A 94 19.60 -1.79 13.09
N THR A 95 20.44 -1.39 14.03
CA THR A 95 20.97 -0.03 14.08
C THR A 95 21.89 0.32 12.91
N SER A 96 22.39 -0.69 12.17
CA SER A 96 23.20 -0.47 10.97
C SER A 96 22.37 -0.10 9.74
N SER A 97 21.04 -0.27 9.81
CA SER A 97 20.14 0.00 8.69
C SER A 97 19.35 1.27 8.94
N SER A 98 19.03 1.99 7.85
CA SER A 98 18.16 3.16 7.92
C SER A 98 16.69 2.72 7.92
N SER A 99 15.84 3.46 8.63
CA SER A 99 14.40 3.21 8.65
C SER A 99 13.76 3.48 7.30
N LEU A 100 12.64 2.80 7.04
CA LEU A 100 11.83 3.07 5.86
C LEU A 100 11.04 4.38 6.05
N TYR A 101 10.77 5.05 4.96
CA TYR A 101 9.94 6.23 4.95
C TYR A 101 8.48 5.83 4.96
N ILE A 102 7.70 6.34 5.92
CA ILE A 102 6.27 6.08 5.99
C ILE A 102 5.54 6.97 4.99
N LEU A 103 4.64 6.38 4.21
CA LEU A 103 3.81 7.09 3.26
C LEU A 103 2.35 7.03 3.71
N PRO A 104 1.59 8.12 3.53
CA PRO A 104 0.14 8.06 3.72
C PRO A 104 -0.49 7.10 2.71
N VAL A 105 -1.43 6.30 3.17
CA VAL A 105 -2.22 5.40 2.33
C VAL A 105 -3.66 5.42 2.81
N TYR A 106 -4.60 5.42 1.86
CA TYR A 106 -6.01 5.63 2.17
C TYR A 106 -6.86 4.50 1.60
N GLN A 107 -7.73 3.93 2.43
CA GLN A 107 -8.78 3.04 1.96
C GLN A 107 -9.97 3.90 1.53
N GLU A 108 -10.31 3.84 0.28
CA GLU A 108 -11.42 4.62 -0.28
C GLU A 108 -12.20 3.80 -1.29
N TYR A 109 -13.40 4.27 -1.64
CA TYR A 109 -14.10 3.78 -2.81
C TYR A 109 -13.39 4.26 -4.08
N TRP A 110 -13.35 3.41 -5.08
CA TRP A 110 -12.74 3.74 -6.38
C TRP A 110 -13.32 5.03 -6.97
N HIS A 111 -14.65 5.16 -6.93
CA HIS A 111 -15.30 6.37 -7.44
C HIS A 111 -14.79 7.64 -6.76
N SER A 112 -14.70 7.63 -5.44
CA SER A 112 -14.20 8.76 -4.67
C SER A 112 -12.74 9.08 -5.02
N TRP A 113 -11.89 8.07 -5.01
CA TRP A 113 -10.48 8.25 -5.31
C TRP A 113 -10.25 8.84 -6.71
N ARG A 114 -10.87 8.28 -7.76
CA ARG A 114 -10.68 8.76 -9.13
C ARG A 114 -11.25 10.17 -9.33
N THR A 115 -12.26 10.54 -8.56
CA THR A 115 -12.85 11.88 -8.64
C THR A 115 -11.86 12.93 -8.16
N PHE A 116 -11.16 12.67 -7.07
CA PHE A 116 -10.17 13.59 -6.51
C PHE A 116 -8.78 13.40 -7.08
N HIS A 117 -8.53 12.31 -7.79
CA HIS A 117 -7.25 12.02 -8.42
C HIS A 117 -7.48 11.62 -9.89
N PRO A 118 -7.87 12.57 -10.76
CA PRO A 118 -8.29 12.25 -12.13
C PRO A 118 -7.18 11.66 -13.00
N HIS A 119 -5.93 11.84 -12.62
CA HIS A 119 -4.78 11.27 -13.34
C HIS A 119 -4.22 10.03 -12.67
N THR A 120 -4.98 9.43 -11.76
CA THR A 120 -4.50 8.27 -11.00
C THR A 120 -4.18 7.08 -11.91
N LEU A 121 -3.08 6.41 -11.58
CA LEU A 121 -2.78 5.09 -12.12
C LEU A 121 -3.60 4.03 -11.38
N ARG A 122 -3.64 2.84 -11.96
CA ARG A 122 -4.24 1.68 -11.30
C ARG A 122 -3.72 0.35 -11.84
#